data_e98e1c30a25426b62de261f311bf583a
#
_entry.id   e98e1c30a25426b62de261f311bf583a
#
_cell.length_a   1.000
_cell.length_b   1.000
_cell.length_c   1.000
_cell.angle_alpha   90.00
_cell.angle_beta   90.00
_cell.angle_gamma   90.00
#
_symmetry.space_group_name_H-M   'P 1'
#
loop_
_entity.id
_entity.type
_entity.pdbx_description
1 polymer ?
#
loop_
_entity_poly.entity_id
_entity_poly.type
_entity_poly.pdbx_seq_one_letter_code
_entity_poly.pdbx_strand_id
1 'polypeptide(L)'
;MGIDLGLSSFLVLSDGTRIEAPKPLAKSLRLLRRRSRQLFRKQRGSKNWQKASLRLARLHRRVRNLRRDFLHQVTTWLAKTKPVMVVEDLNVRGLARGPLSRPVADVGWGTFRRMLEYKAGWYGARVIVAPTHFPSTKRCSGCGWVAPRMPLSLRTFRCPRCGLEVDRDLNAALNLRQYGLTHLTGPTGSSPGSDACGDPSGGGTAGTSRSTSYGSLKQEAGTGRLFW
;
A
#
# COMPACT_ATOMS: atom_id res chain seq x y z
N MET A 1 6.54 13.33 -9.87
CA MET A 1 7.45 12.72 -8.87
C MET A 1 7.34 11.20 -8.97
N GLY A 2 8.45 10.47 -9.20
CA GLY A 2 8.49 9.01 -9.14
C GLY A 2 8.69 8.55 -7.69
N ILE A 3 8.01 7.48 -7.28
CA ILE A 3 8.02 6.93 -5.91
C ILE A 3 8.28 5.44 -5.99
N ASP A 4 9.47 4.99 -5.59
CA ASP A 4 9.81 3.59 -5.41
C ASP A 4 9.48 3.14 -3.98
N LEU A 5 8.82 1.99 -3.82
CA LEU A 5 8.38 1.45 -2.53
C LEU A 5 9.25 0.25 -2.12
N GLY A 6 9.92 0.35 -0.97
CA GLY A 6 10.86 -0.65 -0.50
C GLY A 6 10.61 -1.15 0.93
N LEU A 7 11.31 -2.24 1.30
CA LEU A 7 11.33 -2.78 2.68
C LEU A 7 12.48 -2.23 3.51
N SER A 8 13.60 -1.86 2.87
CA SER A 8 14.72 -1.19 3.54
C SER A 8 14.35 0.25 3.87
N SER A 9 14.12 1.06 2.87
CA SER A 9 13.46 2.36 3.00
C SER A 9 11.98 2.19 2.63
N PHE A 10 11.06 2.88 3.31
CA PHE A 10 9.63 2.82 3.02
C PHE A 10 9.33 3.29 1.61
N LEU A 11 9.94 4.42 1.24
CA LEU A 11 9.91 4.95 -0.12
C LEU A 11 11.17 5.74 -0.43
N VAL A 12 11.51 5.78 -1.71
CA VAL A 12 12.54 6.63 -2.30
C VAL A 12 11.90 7.46 -3.39
N LEU A 13 12.11 8.78 -3.33
CA LEU A 13 11.60 9.70 -4.33
C LEU A 13 12.64 9.97 -5.43
N SER A 14 12.19 10.37 -6.60
CA SER A 14 13.07 10.71 -7.73
C SER A 14 13.90 11.98 -7.53
N ASP A 15 13.71 12.72 -6.43
CA ASP A 15 14.58 13.80 -5.97
C ASP A 15 15.68 13.33 -5.00
N GLY A 16 15.77 12.04 -4.73
CA GLY A 16 16.72 11.45 -3.79
C GLY A 16 16.24 11.36 -2.34
N THR A 17 15.10 11.95 -2.01
CA THR A 17 14.53 11.89 -0.65
C THR A 17 14.18 10.46 -0.28
N ARG A 18 14.60 10.03 0.92
CA ARG A 18 14.31 8.71 1.47
C ARG A 18 13.49 8.84 2.75
N ILE A 19 12.45 8.02 2.87
CA ILE A 19 11.63 7.94 4.09
C ILE A 19 11.71 6.51 4.63
N GLU A 20 12.10 6.40 5.90
CA GLU A 20 12.21 5.10 6.58
C GLU A 20 10.87 4.68 7.20
N ALA A 21 10.59 3.36 7.17
CA ALA A 21 9.42 2.82 7.86
C ALA A 21 9.66 2.72 9.37
N PRO A 22 8.67 3.07 10.22
CA PRO A 22 8.79 2.96 11.67
C PRO A 22 8.87 1.51 12.18
N LYS A 23 8.44 0.52 11.37
CA LYS A 23 8.43 -0.94 11.63
C LYS A 23 7.83 -1.30 13.00
N PRO A 24 6.62 -0.84 13.35
CA PRO A 24 6.06 -0.96 14.70
C PRO A 24 5.76 -2.41 15.09
N LEU A 25 5.42 -3.28 14.14
CA LEU A 25 5.21 -4.70 14.38
C LEU A 25 6.54 -5.38 14.75
N ALA A 26 7.60 -5.15 13.97
CA ALA A 26 8.92 -5.71 14.24
C ALA A 26 9.41 -5.31 15.65
N LYS A 27 9.31 -4.03 15.98
CA LYS A 27 9.68 -3.51 17.32
C LYS A 27 8.84 -4.11 18.46
N SER A 28 7.58 -4.43 18.20
CA SER A 28 6.65 -4.96 19.22
C SER A 28 6.61 -6.49 19.27
N LEU A 29 7.23 -7.20 18.34
CA LEU A 29 7.04 -8.63 18.11
C LEU A 29 7.34 -9.50 19.35
N ARG A 30 8.45 -9.20 20.04
CA ARG A 30 8.84 -9.91 21.28
C ARG A 30 7.76 -9.77 22.36
N LEU A 31 7.23 -8.57 22.52
CA LEU A 31 6.18 -8.29 23.52
C LEU A 31 4.84 -8.93 23.11
N LEU A 32 4.47 -8.89 21.83
CA LEU A 32 3.27 -9.54 21.30
C LEU A 32 3.32 -11.04 21.58
N ARG A 33 4.42 -11.71 21.24
CA ARG A 33 4.62 -13.15 21.51
C ARG A 33 4.51 -13.48 23.00
N ARG A 34 5.10 -12.65 23.88
CA ARG A 34 5.00 -12.83 25.33
C ARG A 34 3.56 -12.71 25.82
N ARG A 35 2.84 -11.67 25.39
CA ARG A 35 1.43 -11.43 25.78
C ARG A 35 0.50 -12.52 25.23
N SER A 36 0.73 -12.97 24.02
CA SER A 36 -0.01 -14.07 23.41
C SER A 36 0.16 -15.35 24.24
N ARG A 37 1.41 -15.76 24.55
CA ARG A 37 1.66 -16.93 25.42
C ARG A 37 1.02 -16.79 26.80
N GLN A 38 1.02 -15.60 27.39
CA GLN A 38 0.36 -15.33 28.66
C GLN A 38 -1.16 -15.54 28.57
N LEU A 39 -1.79 -15.10 27.46
CA LEU A 39 -3.22 -15.30 27.20
C LEU A 39 -3.57 -16.79 27.08
N PHE A 40 -2.80 -17.53 26.26
CA PHE A 40 -3.07 -18.97 26.03
C PHE A 40 -2.92 -19.85 27.30
N ARG A 41 -2.15 -19.40 28.30
CA ARG A 41 -2.02 -20.09 29.59
C ARG A 41 -3.18 -19.82 30.57
N LYS A 42 -4.15 -18.99 30.20
CA LYS A 42 -5.28 -18.64 31.05
C LYS A 42 -6.51 -19.46 30.67
N GLN A 43 -7.30 -19.84 31.64
CA GLN A 43 -8.60 -20.49 31.40
C GLN A 43 -9.51 -19.53 30.63
N ARG A 44 -9.97 -20.00 29.46
CA ARG A 44 -10.84 -19.21 28.57
C ARG A 44 -12.12 -18.78 29.31
N GLY A 45 -12.51 -17.52 29.15
CA GLY A 45 -13.69 -16.95 29.82
C GLY A 45 -13.45 -16.41 31.23
N SER A 46 -12.35 -16.79 31.91
CA SER A 46 -12.06 -16.28 33.25
C SER A 46 -11.77 -14.77 33.27
N LYS A 47 -11.97 -14.10 34.41
CA LYS A 47 -11.61 -12.68 34.59
C LYS A 47 -10.13 -12.41 34.26
N ASN A 48 -9.23 -13.35 34.58
CA ASN A 48 -7.80 -13.24 34.27
C ASN A 48 -7.53 -13.38 32.76
N TRP A 49 -8.27 -14.25 32.05
CA TRP A 49 -8.20 -14.35 30.59
C TRP A 49 -8.69 -13.04 29.93
N GLN A 50 -9.79 -12.47 30.37
CA GLN A 50 -10.32 -11.22 29.85
C GLN A 50 -9.31 -10.07 30.02
N LYS A 51 -8.68 -9.94 31.19
CA LYS A 51 -7.61 -8.95 31.44
C LYS A 51 -6.42 -9.16 30.51
N ALA A 52 -5.98 -10.41 30.29
CA ALA A 52 -4.87 -10.72 29.39
C ALA A 52 -5.23 -10.44 27.92
N SER A 53 -6.43 -10.80 27.48
CA SER A 53 -6.95 -10.50 26.16
C SER A 53 -6.97 -9.00 25.87
N LEU A 54 -7.48 -8.21 26.81
CA LEU A 54 -7.51 -6.76 26.68
C LEU A 54 -6.11 -6.15 26.57
N ARG A 55 -5.14 -6.64 27.34
CA ARG A 55 -3.73 -6.20 27.26
C ARG A 55 -3.12 -6.51 25.89
N LEU A 56 -3.39 -7.68 25.33
CA LEU A 56 -2.93 -8.07 24.00
C LEU A 56 -3.61 -7.21 22.92
N ALA A 57 -4.92 -7.02 23.00
CA ALA A 57 -5.69 -6.19 22.07
C ALA A 57 -5.21 -4.72 22.05
N ARG A 58 -4.90 -4.16 23.22
CA ARG A 58 -4.32 -2.80 23.34
C ARG A 58 -2.97 -2.69 22.63
N LEU A 59 -2.12 -3.74 22.72
CA LEU A 59 -0.83 -3.74 22.03
C LEU A 59 -1.00 -3.83 20.51
N HIS A 60 -1.88 -4.70 20.01
CA HIS A 60 -2.21 -4.76 18.57
C HIS A 60 -2.76 -3.42 18.06
N ARG A 61 -3.65 -2.78 18.84
CA ARG A 61 -4.18 -1.45 18.50
C ARG A 61 -3.07 -0.41 18.41
N ARG A 62 -2.12 -0.40 19.36
CA ARG A 62 -0.96 0.51 19.33
C ARG A 62 -0.13 0.32 18.06
N VAL A 63 0.23 -0.91 17.70
CA VAL A 63 0.99 -1.23 16.49
C VAL A 63 0.24 -0.74 15.24
N ARG A 64 -1.06 -1.02 15.14
CA ARG A 64 -1.91 -0.56 14.04
C ARG A 64 -1.96 0.97 13.95
N ASN A 65 -2.14 1.64 15.08
CA ASN A 65 -2.26 3.10 15.12
C ASN A 65 -0.96 3.79 14.73
N LEU A 66 0.20 3.32 15.22
CA LEU A 66 1.52 3.85 14.84
C LEU A 66 1.77 3.73 13.33
N ARG A 67 1.43 2.57 12.73
CA ARG A 67 1.52 2.39 11.27
C ARG A 67 0.58 3.34 10.54
N ARG A 68 -0.66 3.41 10.97
CA ARG A 68 -1.68 4.25 10.33
C ARG A 68 -1.33 5.73 10.40
N ASP A 69 -0.86 6.20 11.54
CA ASP A 69 -0.41 7.57 11.74
C ASP A 69 0.74 7.92 10.79
N PHE A 70 1.78 7.11 10.74
CA PHE A 70 2.88 7.27 9.79
C PHE A 70 2.39 7.36 8.33
N LEU A 71 1.52 6.42 7.92
CA LEU A 71 0.97 6.43 6.56
C LEU A 71 0.14 7.69 6.29
N HIS A 72 -0.64 8.16 7.28
CA HIS A 72 -1.40 9.41 7.14
C HIS A 72 -0.48 10.61 6.97
N GLN A 73 0.60 10.73 7.75
CA GLN A 73 1.55 11.83 7.66
C GLN A 73 2.24 11.85 6.29
N VAL A 74 2.81 10.71 5.86
CA VAL A 74 3.54 10.61 4.59
C VAL A 74 2.61 10.87 3.40
N THR A 75 1.42 10.27 3.35
CA THR A 75 0.50 10.45 2.23
C THR A 75 -0.10 11.86 2.19
N THR A 76 -0.31 12.51 3.33
CA THR A 76 -0.76 13.91 3.36
C THR A 76 0.33 14.85 2.87
N TRP A 77 1.57 14.64 3.32
CA TRP A 77 2.70 15.42 2.86
C TRP A 77 2.89 15.29 1.34
N LEU A 78 2.90 14.07 0.82
CA LEU A 78 3.01 13.82 -0.62
C LEU A 78 1.89 14.50 -1.41
N ALA A 79 0.64 14.31 -1.01
CA ALA A 79 -0.52 14.86 -1.71
C ALA A 79 -0.56 16.40 -1.71
N LYS A 80 -0.04 17.04 -0.64
CA LYS A 80 0.03 18.51 -0.56
C LYS A 80 1.20 19.10 -1.34
N THR A 81 2.31 18.37 -1.47
CA THR A 81 3.56 18.95 -2.01
C THR A 81 3.88 18.51 -3.42
N LYS A 82 3.31 17.39 -3.89
CA LYS A 82 3.63 16.80 -5.19
C LYS A 82 2.37 16.74 -6.07
N PRO A 83 2.28 17.62 -7.10
CA PRO A 83 1.08 17.71 -7.94
C PRO A 83 0.84 16.43 -8.77
N VAL A 84 1.91 15.72 -9.15
CA VAL A 84 1.83 14.44 -9.87
C VAL A 84 2.76 13.45 -9.22
N MET A 85 2.23 12.27 -8.89
CA MET A 85 2.95 11.18 -8.25
C MET A 85 2.82 9.91 -9.10
N VAL A 86 3.93 9.20 -9.29
CA VAL A 86 3.96 7.95 -10.05
C VAL A 86 4.41 6.84 -9.13
N VAL A 87 3.59 5.82 -8.98
CA VAL A 87 3.83 4.65 -8.12
C VAL A 87 3.76 3.36 -8.93
N GLU A 88 4.42 2.32 -8.48
CA GLU A 88 4.36 0.99 -9.08
C GLU A 88 3.11 0.23 -8.61
N ASP A 89 2.53 -0.60 -9.50
CA ASP A 89 1.45 -1.52 -9.14
C ASP A 89 2.00 -2.78 -8.48
N LEU A 90 2.27 -2.69 -7.18
CA LEU A 90 2.81 -3.81 -6.41
C LEU A 90 1.75 -4.89 -6.15
N ASN A 91 2.05 -6.13 -6.50
CA ASN A 91 1.25 -7.29 -6.10
C ASN A 91 1.42 -7.60 -4.59
N VAL A 92 0.85 -6.74 -3.76
CA VAL A 92 0.94 -6.84 -2.28
C VAL A 92 0.37 -8.17 -1.77
N ARG A 93 -0.69 -8.70 -2.41
CA ARG A 93 -1.30 -9.99 -2.02
C ARG A 93 -0.35 -11.16 -2.26
N GLY A 94 0.35 -11.18 -3.40
CA GLY A 94 1.37 -12.18 -3.70
C GLY A 94 2.55 -12.11 -2.73
N LEU A 95 3.07 -10.91 -2.47
CA LEU A 95 4.18 -10.68 -1.53
C LEU A 95 3.80 -11.06 -0.08
N ALA A 96 2.55 -10.89 0.32
CA ALA A 96 2.07 -11.24 1.65
C ALA A 96 1.92 -12.76 1.89
N ARG A 97 1.99 -13.59 0.85
CA ARG A 97 1.95 -15.06 0.97
C ARG A 97 3.34 -15.69 1.11
N GLY A 98 4.40 -14.94 0.80
CA GLY A 98 5.79 -15.41 0.80
C GLY A 98 6.54 -15.19 2.13
N PRO A 99 7.83 -15.47 2.16
CA PRO A 99 8.69 -15.30 3.34
C PRO A 99 8.75 -13.84 3.84
N LEU A 100 8.43 -12.89 2.98
CA LEU A 100 8.38 -11.45 3.30
C LEU A 100 7.02 -10.99 3.86
N SER A 101 6.09 -11.92 4.13
CA SER A 101 4.73 -11.59 4.60
C SER A 101 4.69 -10.64 5.81
N ARG A 102 5.52 -10.87 6.82
CA ARG A 102 5.59 -10.00 8.01
C ARG A 102 6.11 -8.60 7.71
N PRO A 103 7.28 -8.43 7.05
CA PRO A 103 7.74 -7.11 6.62
C PRO A 103 6.72 -6.38 5.76
N VAL A 104 6.12 -7.03 4.77
CA VAL A 104 5.09 -6.46 3.88
C VAL A 104 3.86 -6.01 4.68
N ALA A 105 3.38 -6.83 5.62
CA ALA A 105 2.28 -6.47 6.51
C ALA A 105 2.63 -5.31 7.45
N ASP A 106 3.90 -5.21 7.89
CA ASP A 106 4.33 -4.12 8.77
C ASP A 106 4.44 -2.79 8.04
N VAL A 107 4.88 -2.80 6.79
CA VAL A 107 5.00 -1.59 5.95
C VAL A 107 3.63 -1.07 5.50
N GLY A 108 2.73 -1.95 5.08
CA GLY A 108 1.34 -1.62 4.74
C GLY A 108 1.14 -0.90 3.41
N TRP A 109 1.87 -1.28 2.35
CA TRP A 109 1.82 -0.64 1.02
C TRP A 109 0.42 -0.54 0.41
N GLY A 110 -0.44 -1.55 0.56
CA GLY A 110 -1.81 -1.48 0.06
C GLY A 110 -2.65 -0.39 0.74
N THR A 111 -2.40 -0.14 2.04
CA THR A 111 -3.04 0.97 2.75
C THR A 111 -2.44 2.31 2.32
N PHE A 112 -1.13 2.38 2.13
CA PHE A 112 -0.44 3.56 1.60
C PHE A 112 -1.03 4.00 0.25
N ARG A 113 -1.09 3.10 -0.73
CA ARG A 113 -1.62 3.40 -2.06
C ARG A 113 -3.04 3.96 -1.98
N ARG A 114 -3.95 3.26 -1.30
CA ARG A 114 -5.33 3.73 -1.13
C ARG A 114 -5.42 5.09 -0.45
N MET A 115 -4.58 5.34 0.59
CA MET A 115 -4.53 6.64 1.24
C MET A 115 -4.00 7.74 0.32
N LEU A 116 -3.01 7.43 -0.50
CA LEU A 116 -2.43 8.37 -1.46
C LEU A 116 -3.45 8.76 -2.53
N GLU A 117 -4.17 7.80 -3.09
CA GLU A 117 -5.17 8.00 -4.14
C GLU A 117 -6.30 8.95 -3.68
N TYR A 118 -6.97 8.66 -2.55
CA TYR A 118 -8.06 9.53 -2.11
C TYR A 118 -7.59 10.92 -1.65
N LYS A 119 -6.40 11.00 -1.04
CA LYS A 119 -5.86 12.31 -0.63
C LYS A 119 -5.38 13.12 -1.82
N ALA A 120 -4.82 12.49 -2.84
CA ALA A 120 -4.49 13.16 -4.08
C ALA A 120 -5.75 13.86 -4.66
N GLY A 121 -6.89 13.16 -4.70
CA GLY A 121 -8.17 13.78 -5.09
C GLY A 121 -8.57 14.97 -4.20
N TRP A 122 -8.36 14.91 -2.89
CA TRP A 122 -8.68 16.02 -1.98
C TRP A 122 -7.82 17.27 -2.18
N TYR A 123 -6.54 17.08 -2.54
CA TYR A 123 -5.58 18.17 -2.70
C TYR A 123 -5.31 18.55 -4.16
N GLY A 124 -6.11 18.04 -5.12
CA GLY A 124 -5.93 18.34 -6.54
C GLY A 124 -4.67 17.73 -7.15
N ALA A 125 -4.04 16.76 -6.49
CA ALA A 125 -2.89 16.04 -7.03
C ALA A 125 -3.33 14.83 -7.86
N ARG A 126 -2.46 14.34 -8.76
CA ARG A 126 -2.71 13.18 -9.61
C ARG A 126 -1.78 12.02 -9.27
N VAL A 127 -2.33 10.82 -9.14
CA VAL A 127 -1.56 9.57 -8.99
C VAL A 127 -1.62 8.79 -10.30
N ILE A 128 -0.45 8.48 -10.85
CA ILE A 128 -0.27 7.62 -12.01
C ILE A 128 0.29 6.29 -11.51
N VAL A 129 -0.29 5.19 -11.94
CA VAL A 129 0.15 3.85 -11.55
C VAL A 129 0.86 3.20 -12.73
N ALA A 130 2.16 2.92 -12.58
CA ALA A 130 2.92 2.16 -13.55
C ALA A 130 2.54 0.68 -13.46
N PRO A 131 2.41 -0.03 -14.60
CA PRO A 131 1.99 -1.43 -14.61
C PRO A 131 3.01 -2.33 -13.90
N THR A 132 2.56 -3.45 -13.35
CA THR A 132 3.38 -4.39 -12.55
C THR A 132 4.62 -4.91 -13.30
N HIS A 133 4.55 -5.00 -14.63
CA HIS A 133 5.66 -5.46 -15.47
C HIS A 133 6.61 -4.34 -15.92
N PHE A 134 6.38 -3.09 -15.52
CA PHE A 134 7.29 -1.99 -15.83
C PHE A 134 8.65 -2.22 -15.16
N PRO A 135 9.77 -2.30 -15.93
CA PRO A 135 11.06 -2.69 -15.37
C PRO A 135 11.77 -1.54 -14.65
N SER A 136 11.11 -0.92 -13.66
CA SER A 136 11.60 0.26 -12.95
C SER A 136 13.02 0.07 -12.40
N THR A 137 13.30 -1.05 -11.75
CA THR A 137 14.61 -1.36 -11.15
C THR A 137 15.66 -1.84 -12.14
N LYS A 138 15.26 -2.41 -13.28
CA LYS A 138 16.15 -2.99 -14.28
C LYS A 138 16.52 -2.01 -15.40
N ARG A 139 15.75 -0.98 -15.62
CA ARG A 139 15.95 0.02 -16.66
C ARG A 139 16.96 1.06 -16.21
N CYS A 140 17.87 1.45 -17.07
CA CYS A 140 18.76 2.59 -16.84
C CYS A 140 18.01 3.90 -16.97
N SER A 141 18.04 4.73 -15.94
CA SER A 141 17.40 6.06 -15.97
C SER A 141 18.09 7.06 -16.89
N GLY A 142 19.36 6.81 -17.26
CA GLY A 142 20.10 7.67 -18.19
C GLY A 142 19.86 7.36 -19.66
N CYS A 143 20.00 6.09 -20.08
CA CYS A 143 19.95 5.73 -21.49
C CYS A 143 18.82 4.76 -21.88
N GLY A 144 17.99 4.32 -20.91
CA GLY A 144 16.86 3.42 -21.17
C GLY A 144 17.23 1.95 -21.37
N TRP A 145 18.53 1.57 -21.34
CA TRP A 145 18.94 0.17 -21.43
C TRP A 145 18.31 -0.67 -20.30
N VAL A 146 17.87 -1.88 -20.62
CA VAL A 146 17.22 -2.78 -19.65
C VAL A 146 18.11 -3.97 -19.36
N ALA A 147 18.48 -4.14 -18.10
CA ALA A 147 19.25 -5.30 -17.64
C ALA A 147 18.40 -6.58 -17.72
N PRO A 148 18.91 -7.68 -18.27
CA PRO A 148 18.18 -8.95 -18.35
C PRO A 148 17.85 -9.50 -16.95
N ARG A 149 18.77 -9.33 -16.01
CA ARG A 149 18.60 -9.76 -14.60
C ARG A 149 19.21 -8.73 -13.64
N MET A 150 18.53 -8.47 -12.55
CA MET A 150 19.00 -7.62 -11.43
C MET A 150 18.80 -8.37 -10.12
N PRO A 151 19.83 -8.92 -9.48
CA PRO A 151 19.72 -9.58 -8.18
C PRO A 151 19.28 -8.62 -7.09
N LEU A 152 18.43 -9.08 -6.17
CA LEU A 152 17.93 -8.26 -5.05
C LEU A 152 19.03 -7.81 -4.08
N SER A 153 20.17 -8.54 -4.04
CA SER A 153 21.34 -8.21 -3.22
C SER A 153 22.10 -6.98 -3.74
N LEU A 154 22.05 -6.69 -5.04
CA LEU A 154 22.72 -5.52 -5.60
C LEU A 154 21.95 -4.25 -5.24
N ARG A 155 22.63 -3.31 -4.59
CA ARG A 155 22.08 -2.01 -4.20
C ARG A 155 22.43 -0.89 -5.18
N THR A 156 23.50 -1.06 -5.95
CA THR A 156 23.95 -0.11 -6.95
C THR A 156 23.61 -0.65 -8.34
N PHE A 157 22.95 0.16 -9.14
CA PHE A 157 22.72 -0.10 -10.55
C PHE A 157 23.90 0.45 -11.34
N ARG A 158 24.51 -0.39 -12.19
CA ARG A 158 25.60 -0.01 -13.13
C ARG A 158 25.17 -0.31 -14.54
N CYS A 159 25.14 0.70 -15.37
CA CYS A 159 24.78 0.55 -16.77
C CYS A 159 25.99 0.24 -17.65
N PRO A 160 26.05 -0.92 -18.34
CA PRO A 160 27.16 -1.23 -19.22
C PRO A 160 27.15 -0.40 -20.50
N ARG A 161 26.01 0.21 -20.86
CA ARG A 161 25.88 0.98 -22.11
C ARG A 161 26.35 2.42 -21.98
N CYS A 162 26.02 3.11 -20.88
CA CYS A 162 26.34 4.53 -20.69
C CYS A 162 27.20 4.81 -19.47
N GLY A 163 27.65 3.79 -18.73
CA GLY A 163 28.49 3.96 -17.54
C GLY A 163 27.79 4.52 -16.29
N LEU A 164 26.48 4.82 -16.35
CA LEU A 164 25.76 5.37 -15.20
C LEU A 164 25.86 4.42 -14.00
N GLU A 165 26.33 4.98 -12.88
CA GLU A 165 26.31 4.30 -11.57
C GLU A 165 25.42 5.08 -10.63
N VAL A 166 24.38 4.42 -10.08
CA VAL A 166 23.34 5.04 -9.23
C VAL A 166 22.77 4.01 -8.25
N ASP A 167 22.29 4.47 -7.10
CA ASP A 167 21.54 3.62 -6.20
C ASP A 167 20.32 3.02 -6.90
N ARG A 168 20.06 1.72 -6.70
CA ARG A 168 19.03 0.96 -7.41
C ARG A 168 17.63 1.51 -7.16
N ASP A 169 17.31 1.87 -5.90
CA ASP A 169 15.98 2.33 -5.52
C ASP A 169 15.75 3.78 -6.06
N LEU A 170 16.81 4.61 -6.09
CA LEU A 170 16.78 5.92 -6.75
C LEU A 170 16.62 5.78 -8.27
N ASN A 171 17.34 4.83 -8.91
CA ASN A 171 17.17 4.54 -10.32
C ASN A 171 15.72 4.15 -10.66
N ALA A 172 15.09 3.32 -9.82
CA ALA A 172 13.69 2.93 -9.96
C ALA A 172 12.74 4.14 -9.87
N ALA A 173 12.96 5.00 -8.89
CA ALA A 173 12.17 6.22 -8.73
C ALA A 173 12.33 7.19 -9.92
N LEU A 174 13.53 7.31 -10.48
CA LEU A 174 13.79 8.12 -11.70
C LEU A 174 13.06 7.54 -12.91
N ASN A 175 13.06 6.20 -13.08
CA ASN A 175 12.35 5.53 -14.16
C ASN A 175 10.83 5.68 -14.04
N LEU A 176 10.28 5.61 -12.82
CA LEU A 176 8.87 5.89 -12.56
C LEU A 176 8.51 7.34 -12.90
N ARG A 177 9.38 8.30 -12.55
CA ARG A 177 9.19 9.70 -12.96
C ARG A 177 9.15 9.83 -14.48
N GLN A 178 10.08 9.19 -15.20
CA GLN A 178 10.12 9.22 -16.67
C GLN A 178 8.86 8.60 -17.26
N TYR A 179 8.39 7.47 -16.71
CA TYR A 179 7.12 6.85 -17.11
C TYR A 179 5.96 7.85 -16.97
N GLY A 180 5.87 8.57 -15.87
CA GLY A 180 4.83 9.57 -15.67
C GLY A 180 4.91 10.74 -16.64
N LEU A 181 6.09 11.20 -16.99
CA LEU A 181 6.27 12.27 -17.98
C LEU A 181 5.76 11.85 -19.36
N THR A 182 6.07 10.64 -19.82
CA THR A 182 5.56 10.12 -21.11
C THR A 182 4.03 10.00 -21.13
N HIS A 183 3.39 9.72 -19.97
CA HIS A 183 1.93 9.64 -19.85
C HIS A 183 1.23 10.99 -19.70
N LEU A 184 1.96 12.03 -19.34
CA LEU A 184 1.43 13.39 -19.27
C LEU A 184 1.57 14.13 -20.61
N THR A 185 2.60 13.80 -21.39
CA THR A 185 2.93 14.47 -22.67
C THR A 185 2.48 13.68 -23.91
N GLY A 186 2.00 12.44 -23.73
CA GLY A 186 1.44 11.64 -24.82
C GLY A 186 0.18 12.29 -25.40
N PRO A 187 -0.14 12.07 -26.71
CA PRO A 187 -1.36 12.58 -27.30
C PRO A 187 -2.55 12.09 -26.46
N THR A 188 -3.46 12.98 -26.15
CA THR A 188 -4.70 12.73 -25.41
C THR A 188 -5.56 11.71 -26.18
N GLY A 189 -5.18 10.44 -26.08
CA GLY A 189 -5.95 9.32 -26.55
C GLY A 189 -6.97 8.93 -25.47
N SER A 190 -8.21 9.29 -25.72
CA SER A 190 -9.45 8.71 -25.18
C SER A 190 -9.42 8.30 -23.70
N SER A 191 -9.99 9.14 -22.85
CA SER A 191 -10.59 8.66 -21.61
C SER A 191 -11.47 7.45 -21.94
N PRO A 192 -11.38 6.31 -21.23
CA PRO A 192 -12.47 5.35 -21.26
C PRO A 192 -13.70 6.10 -20.77
N GLY A 193 -14.67 6.24 -21.68
CA GLY A 193 -15.92 6.90 -21.40
C GLY A 193 -16.54 6.29 -20.16
N SER A 194 -16.92 7.13 -19.21
CA SER A 194 -17.94 6.79 -18.26
C SER A 194 -19.17 6.43 -19.10
N ASP A 195 -19.47 5.14 -19.20
CA ASP A 195 -20.74 4.70 -19.69
C ASP A 195 -21.80 5.31 -18.78
N ALA A 196 -22.33 6.44 -19.21
CA ALA A 196 -23.56 6.98 -18.68
C ALA A 196 -24.63 5.92 -18.97
N CYS A 197 -25.10 5.24 -17.94
CA CYS A 197 -26.33 4.50 -17.97
C CYS A 197 -27.43 5.44 -18.48
N GLY A 198 -27.82 5.27 -19.75
CA GLY A 198 -28.99 5.87 -20.31
C GLY A 198 -30.22 5.30 -19.63
N ASP A 199 -31.00 6.15 -18.97
CA ASP A 199 -32.32 5.83 -18.50
C ASP A 199 -33.24 5.55 -19.72
N PRO A 200 -33.89 4.37 -19.79
CA PRO A 200 -35.07 4.26 -20.66
C PRO A 200 -36.29 4.81 -19.91
N SER A 201 -36.77 5.97 -20.31
CA SER A 201 -38.10 6.46 -19.98
C SER A 201 -39.16 5.54 -20.53
N GLY A 202 -40.09 5.07 -19.72
CA GLY A 202 -41.32 4.41 -20.19
C GLY A 202 -42.15 3.75 -19.10
N GLY A 203 -43.20 4.44 -18.63
CA GLY A 203 -44.55 3.89 -18.39
C GLY A 203 -44.84 3.15 -17.10
N GLY A 204 -45.49 3.87 -16.17
CA GLY A 204 -46.71 3.54 -15.42
C GLY A 204 -46.89 2.17 -14.76
N THR A 205 -47.11 2.13 -13.44
CA THR A 205 -48.39 1.87 -12.76
C THR A 205 -48.15 1.71 -11.25
N ALA A 206 -49.11 2.14 -10.47
CA ALA A 206 -49.21 2.16 -9.02
C ALA A 206 -49.15 0.76 -8.38
N GLY A 207 -48.63 0.69 -7.13
CA GLY A 207 -48.84 -0.49 -6.32
C GLY A 207 -48.03 -0.55 -5.04
N THR A 208 -48.63 -0.08 -3.92
CA THR A 208 -48.61 -0.65 -2.56
C THR A 208 -47.31 -0.63 -1.75
N SER A 209 -47.34 0.20 -0.74
CA SER A 209 -46.54 0.20 0.47
C SER A 209 -46.49 -1.16 1.18
N ARG A 210 -45.29 -1.64 1.51
CA ARG A 210 -45.07 -2.57 2.62
C ARG A 210 -43.80 -2.22 3.37
N SER A 211 -44.01 -1.75 4.58
CA SER A 211 -43.03 -1.65 5.65
C SER A 211 -42.47 -3.05 5.97
N THR A 212 -41.17 -3.23 5.97
CA THR A 212 -40.54 -4.37 6.59
C THR A 212 -39.43 -3.93 7.53
N SER A 213 -39.65 -4.33 8.76
CA SER A 213 -38.88 -4.27 9.98
C SER A 213 -37.39 -4.63 9.81
N TYR A 214 -36.57 -3.90 10.56
CA TYR A 214 -35.17 -4.21 10.83
C TYR A 214 -35.02 -5.60 11.45
N GLY A 215 -34.46 -6.54 10.69
CA GLY A 215 -34.03 -7.84 11.17
C GLY A 215 -32.66 -7.71 11.85
N SER A 216 -32.58 -8.13 13.11
CA SER A 216 -31.37 -8.24 13.90
C SER A 216 -30.36 -9.18 13.23
N LEU A 217 -29.16 -8.67 12.98
CA LEU A 217 -28.02 -9.45 12.53
C LEU A 217 -27.53 -10.36 13.68
N LYS A 218 -27.79 -11.65 13.55
CA LYS A 218 -27.14 -12.70 14.36
C LYS A 218 -25.63 -12.67 14.08
N GLN A 219 -24.83 -12.50 15.11
CA GLN A 219 -23.39 -12.70 15.09
C GLN A 219 -23.11 -14.19 14.95
N GLU A 220 -22.73 -14.63 13.77
CA GLU A 220 -22.09 -15.93 13.60
C GLU A 220 -20.64 -15.83 14.08
N ALA A 221 -20.31 -16.67 15.07
CA ALA A 221 -18.97 -16.85 15.58
C ALA A 221 -18.11 -17.61 14.56
N GLY A 222 -17.53 -16.91 13.62
CA GLY A 222 -16.54 -17.45 12.69
C GLY A 222 -15.24 -17.75 13.44
N THR A 223 -14.83 -19.00 13.48
CA THR A 223 -13.54 -19.49 13.95
C THR A 223 -12.42 -18.96 13.05
N GLY A 224 -11.99 -17.74 13.29
CA GLY A 224 -10.84 -17.13 12.61
C GLY A 224 -9.54 -17.77 13.08
N ARG A 225 -8.93 -18.62 12.27
CA ARG A 225 -7.53 -19.01 12.45
C ARG A 225 -6.66 -17.76 12.38
N LEU A 226 -6.08 -17.41 13.51
CA LEU A 226 -5.06 -16.37 13.61
C LEU A 226 -3.77 -16.89 12.96
N PHE A 227 -3.48 -16.43 11.76
CA PHE A 227 -2.17 -16.63 11.13
C PHE A 227 -1.16 -15.66 11.78
N TRP A 228 -0.11 -16.23 12.33
CA TRP A 228 1.09 -15.57 12.85
C TRP A 228 2.21 -15.58 11.81
#